data_59ae4f1f80260735d7c2fbc1cc399bcf
#
_entry.id   59ae4f1f80260735d7c2fbc1cc399bcf
#
_cell.length_a   1.000
_cell.length_b   1.000
_cell.length_c   1.000
_cell.angle_alpha   90.00
_cell.angle_beta   90.00
_cell.angle_gamma   90.00
#
_symmetry.space_group_name_H-M   'P 1'
#
loop_
_entity.id
_entity.type
_entity.pdbx_description
1 polymer ?
#
loop_
_entity_poly.entity_id
_entity_poly.type
_entity_poly.pdbx_seq_one_letter_code
_entity_poly.pdbx_strand_id
1 'polypeptide(L)'
;VTDTFRVISLSFSNMGGPEVVDDYFSVKGRRSYADKVYSNLAEFYFEKLRYEDAASVYRSFVNLNPYHRVSPHFGMRVVEIYGEANFPKLVVESKKDFATRYALDADYWDYVDVNESAEVVGFLKTNLTDLAGHYHALYQEELLAEEKPANFVEANRWYRQLLGSFPEDPETPGVNYRLADLLLENEDFIQAAEEYERTAYAYATHDKSSAAGYAAVYSWRQELTIATGARQRDVKDAT
;
A
#
# COMPACT_ATOMS: atom_id res chain seq x y z
N VAL A 1 -20.63 -27.58 -13.59
CA VAL A 1 -20.53 -26.40 -12.69
C VAL A 1 -20.03 -25.19 -13.47
N THR A 2 -18.95 -25.31 -14.26
CA THR A 2 -18.35 -24.21 -15.04
C THR A 2 -19.33 -23.61 -16.06
N ASP A 3 -20.08 -24.46 -16.79
CA ASP A 3 -21.07 -24.00 -17.77
C ASP A 3 -22.24 -23.24 -17.14
N THR A 4 -22.65 -23.62 -15.91
CA THR A 4 -23.73 -22.93 -15.19
C THR A 4 -23.34 -21.48 -14.86
N PHE A 5 -22.11 -21.25 -14.32
CA PHE A 5 -21.65 -19.90 -14.00
C PHE A 5 -21.43 -19.05 -15.25
N ARG A 6 -20.97 -19.65 -16.34
CA ARG A 6 -20.86 -18.95 -17.63
C ARG A 6 -22.22 -18.47 -18.14
N VAL A 7 -23.25 -19.29 -18.06
CA VAL A 7 -24.62 -18.90 -18.45
C VAL A 7 -25.15 -17.79 -17.55
N ILE A 8 -24.89 -17.87 -16.23
CA ILE A 8 -25.27 -16.83 -15.26
C ILE A 8 -24.58 -15.51 -15.61
N SER A 9 -23.26 -15.53 -15.87
CA SER A 9 -22.50 -14.34 -16.24
C SER A 9 -23.01 -13.68 -17.52
N LEU A 10 -23.28 -14.49 -18.55
CA LEU A 10 -23.92 -14.03 -19.79
C LEU A 10 -25.30 -13.40 -19.54
N SER A 11 -26.10 -14.00 -18.66
CA SER A 11 -27.42 -13.48 -18.33
C SER A 11 -27.31 -12.12 -17.64
N PHE A 12 -26.47 -12.00 -16.61
CA PHE A 12 -26.24 -10.72 -15.91
C PHE A 12 -25.68 -9.65 -16.85
N SER A 13 -24.69 -9.99 -17.69
CA SER A 13 -24.10 -9.03 -18.62
C SER A 13 -25.08 -8.50 -19.68
N ASN A 14 -26.15 -9.24 -19.98
CA ASN A 14 -27.22 -8.82 -20.89
C ASN A 14 -28.36 -8.06 -20.18
N MET A 15 -28.43 -8.14 -18.85
CA MET A 15 -29.48 -7.46 -18.07
C MET A 15 -29.08 -6.03 -17.67
N GLY A 16 -27.80 -5.68 -17.74
CA GLY A 16 -27.29 -4.37 -17.38
C GLY A 16 -25.80 -4.39 -17.10
N GLY A 17 -25.34 -3.45 -16.25
CA GLY A 17 -23.95 -3.36 -15.82
C GLY A 17 -23.61 -4.26 -14.63
N PRO A 18 -22.44 -4.03 -14.00
CA PRO A 18 -22.01 -4.79 -12.80
C PRO A 18 -22.98 -4.75 -11.63
N GLU A 19 -23.79 -3.71 -11.52
CA GLU A 19 -24.77 -3.49 -10.45
C GLU A 19 -25.91 -4.54 -10.41
N VAL A 20 -26.20 -5.19 -11.52
CA VAL A 20 -27.29 -6.16 -11.61
C VAL A 20 -27.10 -7.36 -10.67
N VAL A 21 -25.84 -7.76 -10.43
CA VAL A 21 -25.55 -8.85 -9.50
C VAL A 21 -25.83 -8.44 -8.06
N ASP A 22 -25.57 -7.18 -7.72
CA ASP A 22 -25.83 -6.61 -6.40
C ASP A 22 -27.35 -6.55 -6.13
N ASP A 23 -28.13 -6.05 -7.10
CA ASP A 23 -29.57 -5.98 -7.04
C ASP A 23 -30.17 -7.37 -6.86
N TYR A 24 -29.65 -8.36 -7.60
CA TYR A 24 -30.12 -9.74 -7.46
C TYR A 24 -29.90 -10.26 -6.03
N PHE A 25 -28.70 -10.11 -5.46
CA PHE A 25 -28.42 -10.63 -4.11
C PHE A 25 -29.03 -9.78 -2.99
N SER A 26 -29.33 -8.50 -3.23
CA SER A 26 -30.06 -7.66 -2.28
C SER A 26 -31.50 -8.18 -2.08
N VAL A 27 -32.15 -8.65 -3.16
CA VAL A 27 -33.52 -9.19 -3.14
C VAL A 27 -33.54 -10.65 -2.68
N LYS A 28 -32.63 -11.49 -3.16
CA LYS A 28 -32.64 -12.96 -2.92
C LYS A 28 -31.86 -13.36 -1.66
N GLY A 29 -31.17 -12.43 -1.02
CA GLY A 29 -30.29 -12.66 0.12
C GLY A 29 -28.94 -13.29 -0.26
N ARG A 30 -28.01 -13.20 0.67
CA ARG A 30 -26.66 -13.77 0.48
C ARG A 30 -26.72 -15.29 0.33
N ARG A 31 -25.92 -15.83 -0.56
CA ARG A 31 -25.79 -17.26 -0.84
C ARG A 31 -24.33 -17.68 -0.71
N SER A 32 -24.10 -18.91 -0.29
CA SER A 32 -22.74 -19.48 -0.13
C SER A 32 -21.94 -19.56 -1.44
N TYR A 33 -22.55 -19.35 -2.58
CA TYR A 33 -21.94 -19.34 -3.90
C TYR A 33 -21.85 -17.94 -4.51
N ALA A 34 -22.18 -16.89 -3.76
CA ALA A 34 -22.18 -15.53 -4.27
C ALA A 34 -20.80 -15.11 -4.80
N ASP A 35 -19.73 -15.43 -4.06
CA ASP A 35 -18.34 -15.21 -4.47
C ASP A 35 -18.04 -15.74 -5.87
N LYS A 36 -18.55 -16.94 -6.19
CA LYS A 36 -18.35 -17.56 -7.51
C LYS A 36 -19.14 -16.85 -8.61
N VAL A 37 -20.31 -16.32 -8.31
CA VAL A 37 -21.08 -15.53 -9.28
C VAL A 37 -20.37 -14.24 -9.60
N TYR A 38 -19.92 -13.50 -8.57
CA TYR A 38 -19.16 -12.26 -8.75
C TYR A 38 -17.86 -12.51 -9.51
N SER A 39 -17.06 -13.50 -9.12
CA SER A 39 -15.79 -13.79 -9.80
C SER A 39 -15.98 -14.19 -11.27
N ASN A 40 -16.96 -15.06 -11.57
CA ASN A 40 -17.20 -15.45 -12.95
C ASN A 40 -17.72 -14.29 -13.82
N LEU A 41 -18.54 -13.40 -13.27
CA LEU A 41 -18.99 -12.21 -14.00
C LEU A 41 -17.84 -11.22 -14.22
N ALA A 42 -17.00 -11.00 -13.20
CA ALA A 42 -15.84 -10.13 -13.32
C ALA A 42 -14.84 -10.65 -14.37
N GLU A 43 -14.50 -11.94 -14.31
CA GLU A 43 -13.60 -12.55 -15.31
C GLU A 43 -14.23 -12.55 -16.71
N PHE A 44 -15.55 -12.72 -16.84
CA PHE A 44 -16.22 -12.56 -18.13
C PHE A 44 -16.04 -11.15 -18.70
N TYR A 45 -16.16 -10.09 -17.88
CA TYR A 45 -15.89 -8.72 -18.33
C TYR A 45 -14.41 -8.52 -18.65
N PHE A 46 -13.52 -9.08 -17.85
CA PHE A 46 -12.08 -9.01 -18.07
C PHE A 46 -11.67 -9.63 -19.42
N GLU A 47 -12.18 -10.84 -19.75
CA GLU A 47 -11.97 -11.49 -21.05
C GLU A 47 -12.49 -10.67 -22.23
N LYS A 48 -13.45 -9.78 -21.99
CA LYS A 48 -13.99 -8.84 -22.99
C LYS A 48 -13.24 -7.49 -23.01
N LEU A 49 -12.12 -7.39 -22.29
CA LEU A 49 -11.33 -6.17 -22.13
C LEU A 49 -12.12 -5.00 -21.49
N ARG A 50 -13.18 -5.32 -20.76
CA ARG A 50 -14.01 -4.39 -20.00
C ARG A 50 -13.46 -4.28 -18.58
N TYR A 51 -12.28 -3.73 -18.46
CA TYR A 51 -11.50 -3.74 -17.21
C TYR A 51 -12.16 -3.00 -16.06
N GLU A 52 -12.79 -1.85 -16.32
CA GLU A 52 -13.50 -1.08 -15.30
C GLU A 52 -14.73 -1.83 -14.76
N ASP A 53 -15.48 -2.49 -15.63
CA ASP A 53 -16.62 -3.31 -15.23
C ASP A 53 -16.16 -4.53 -14.42
N ALA A 54 -15.09 -5.20 -14.83
CA ALA A 54 -14.50 -6.32 -14.11
C ALA A 54 -14.07 -5.91 -12.69
N ALA A 55 -13.33 -4.82 -12.58
CA ALA A 55 -12.90 -4.27 -11.30
C ALA A 55 -14.09 -3.82 -10.43
N SER A 56 -15.12 -3.22 -11.04
CA SER A 56 -16.34 -2.79 -10.35
C SER A 56 -17.08 -3.96 -9.71
N VAL A 57 -17.24 -5.10 -10.42
CA VAL A 57 -17.85 -6.29 -9.88
C VAL A 57 -17.09 -6.83 -8.66
N TYR A 58 -15.76 -6.93 -8.73
CA TYR A 58 -14.95 -7.38 -7.58
C TYR A 58 -15.04 -6.40 -6.40
N ARG A 59 -14.94 -5.10 -6.65
CA ARG A 59 -15.08 -4.06 -5.61
C ARG A 59 -16.43 -4.11 -4.93
N SER A 60 -17.51 -4.34 -5.70
CA SER A 60 -18.83 -4.45 -5.13
C SER A 60 -18.92 -5.62 -4.14
N PHE A 61 -18.40 -6.80 -4.51
CA PHE A 61 -18.34 -7.92 -3.57
C PHE A 61 -17.57 -7.55 -2.29
N VAL A 62 -16.39 -6.96 -2.43
CA VAL A 62 -15.53 -6.55 -1.28
C VAL A 62 -16.28 -5.59 -0.37
N ASN A 63 -16.96 -4.59 -0.94
CA ASN A 63 -17.70 -3.60 -0.16
C ASN A 63 -18.91 -4.18 0.56
N LEU A 64 -19.63 -5.11 -0.07
CA LEU A 64 -20.78 -5.77 0.53
C LEU A 64 -20.39 -6.86 1.54
N ASN A 65 -19.17 -7.38 1.44
CA ASN A 65 -18.69 -8.50 2.26
C ASN A 65 -17.26 -8.23 2.79
N PRO A 66 -17.04 -7.13 3.55
CA PRO A 66 -15.69 -6.67 3.91
C PRO A 66 -14.88 -7.70 4.72
N TYR A 67 -15.56 -8.55 5.48
CA TYR A 67 -14.93 -9.55 6.35
C TYR A 67 -14.98 -10.98 5.75
N HIS A 68 -15.32 -11.12 4.46
CA HIS A 68 -15.32 -12.41 3.81
C HIS A 68 -13.89 -12.84 3.45
N ARG A 69 -13.55 -14.12 3.66
CA ARG A 69 -12.20 -14.65 3.41
C ARG A 69 -11.68 -14.43 1.99
N VAL A 70 -12.58 -14.34 1.00
CA VAL A 70 -12.23 -14.12 -0.40
C VAL A 70 -12.02 -12.63 -0.73
N SER A 71 -12.52 -11.72 0.10
CA SER A 71 -12.48 -10.28 -0.20
C SER A 71 -11.06 -9.73 -0.42
N PRO A 72 -10.02 -10.12 0.34
CA PRO A 72 -8.65 -9.69 0.03
C PRO A 72 -8.17 -10.18 -1.34
N HIS A 73 -8.50 -11.40 -1.73
CA HIS A 73 -8.12 -11.95 -3.04
C HIS A 73 -8.79 -11.16 -4.18
N PHE A 74 -10.06 -10.79 -4.00
CA PHE A 74 -10.77 -9.95 -4.96
C PHE A 74 -10.18 -8.53 -5.01
N GLY A 75 -9.79 -7.97 -3.87
CA GLY A 75 -9.05 -6.70 -3.81
C GLY A 75 -7.75 -6.74 -4.60
N MET A 76 -6.96 -7.81 -4.46
CA MET A 76 -5.74 -8.00 -5.25
C MET A 76 -6.05 -8.21 -6.74
N ARG A 77 -7.11 -8.95 -7.07
CA ARG A 77 -7.50 -9.11 -8.47
C ARG A 77 -7.85 -7.78 -9.14
N VAL A 78 -8.42 -6.82 -8.40
CA VAL A 78 -8.62 -5.44 -8.89
C VAL A 78 -7.29 -4.76 -9.23
N VAL A 79 -6.28 -4.90 -8.36
CA VAL A 79 -4.93 -4.36 -8.60
C VAL A 79 -4.34 -4.95 -9.89
N GLU A 80 -4.45 -6.27 -10.07
CA GLU A 80 -3.96 -6.99 -11.25
C GLU A 80 -4.67 -6.53 -12.53
N ILE A 81 -6.01 -6.46 -12.51
CA ILE A 81 -6.83 -6.01 -13.65
C ILE A 81 -6.39 -4.63 -14.12
N TYR A 82 -6.18 -3.68 -13.20
CA TYR A 82 -5.71 -2.35 -13.58
C TYR A 82 -4.25 -2.34 -14.03
N GLY A 83 -3.42 -3.25 -13.49
CA GLY A 83 -2.05 -3.44 -13.97
C GLY A 83 -2.01 -3.91 -15.43
N GLU A 84 -2.79 -4.94 -15.77
CA GLU A 84 -2.90 -5.47 -17.13
C GLU A 84 -3.53 -4.47 -18.10
N ALA A 85 -4.46 -3.66 -17.62
CA ALA A 85 -5.08 -2.57 -18.38
C ALA A 85 -4.16 -1.34 -18.57
N ASN A 86 -2.99 -1.32 -17.94
CA ASN A 86 -2.07 -0.18 -17.93
C ASN A 86 -2.71 1.12 -17.40
N PHE A 87 -3.43 1.02 -16.28
CA PHE A 87 -4.04 2.13 -15.54
C PHE A 87 -3.25 2.45 -14.25
N PRO A 88 -2.04 3.04 -14.32
CA PRO A 88 -1.14 3.15 -13.18
C PRO A 88 -1.74 3.90 -11.98
N LYS A 89 -2.54 4.92 -12.21
CA LYS A 89 -3.22 5.65 -11.12
C LYS A 89 -4.20 4.75 -10.35
N LEU A 90 -4.99 3.95 -11.07
CA LEU A 90 -5.96 3.03 -10.46
C LEU A 90 -5.26 1.87 -9.74
N VAL A 91 -4.09 1.44 -10.21
CA VAL A 91 -3.24 0.48 -9.50
C VAL A 91 -2.85 1.03 -8.13
N VAL A 92 -2.32 2.25 -8.08
CA VAL A 92 -1.90 2.89 -6.82
C VAL A 92 -3.08 3.07 -5.87
N GLU A 93 -4.22 3.57 -6.36
CA GLU A 93 -5.43 3.72 -5.55
C GLU A 93 -5.94 2.38 -4.99
N SER A 94 -5.91 1.32 -5.79
CA SER A 94 -6.33 -0.01 -5.37
C SER A 94 -5.38 -0.63 -4.33
N LYS A 95 -4.06 -0.40 -4.47
CA LYS A 95 -3.07 -0.80 -3.47
C LYS A 95 -3.27 -0.05 -2.14
N LYS A 96 -3.59 1.24 -2.18
CA LYS A 96 -3.92 2.03 -0.97
C LYS A 96 -5.17 1.51 -0.27
N ASP A 97 -6.24 1.23 -1.05
CA ASP A 97 -7.47 0.65 -0.50
C ASP A 97 -7.19 -0.69 0.16
N PHE A 98 -6.42 -1.58 -0.50
CA PHE A 98 -6.01 -2.86 0.04
C PHE A 98 -5.21 -2.70 1.34
N ALA A 99 -4.15 -1.87 1.32
CA ALA A 99 -3.27 -1.66 2.47
C ALA A 99 -4.00 -1.05 3.68
N THR A 100 -5.08 -0.30 3.43
CA THR A 100 -5.92 0.28 4.50
C THR A 100 -6.90 -0.75 5.07
N ARG A 101 -7.58 -1.52 4.19
CA ARG A 101 -8.61 -2.50 4.62
C ARG A 101 -8.02 -3.70 5.35
N TYR A 102 -6.80 -4.09 4.99
CA TYR A 102 -6.15 -5.30 5.48
C TYR A 102 -4.85 -5.01 6.25
N ALA A 103 -4.68 -3.78 6.74
CA ALA A 103 -3.64 -3.45 7.71
C ALA A 103 -3.72 -4.43 8.91
N LEU A 104 -2.59 -4.78 9.53
CA LEU A 104 -2.59 -5.80 10.60
C LEU A 104 -3.37 -5.40 11.85
N ASP A 105 -3.70 -4.13 11.98
CA ASP A 105 -4.55 -3.53 13.02
C ASP A 105 -6.00 -3.25 12.54
N ALA A 106 -6.37 -3.66 11.32
CA ALA A 106 -7.71 -3.45 10.78
C ALA A 106 -8.72 -4.46 11.32
N ASP A 107 -9.98 -4.04 11.41
CA ASP A 107 -11.12 -4.84 11.89
C ASP A 107 -11.31 -6.17 11.13
N TYR A 108 -10.74 -6.32 9.92
CA TYR A 108 -10.80 -7.56 9.16
C TYR A 108 -10.27 -8.76 9.97
N TRP A 109 -9.21 -8.55 10.74
CA TRP A 109 -8.55 -9.60 11.50
C TRP A 109 -9.28 -10.01 12.78
N ASP A 110 -10.33 -9.28 13.17
CA ASP A 110 -11.28 -9.73 14.22
C ASP A 110 -12.15 -10.90 13.76
N TYR A 111 -12.29 -11.08 12.43
CA TYR A 111 -13.14 -12.11 11.81
C TYR A 111 -12.36 -13.22 11.12
N VAL A 112 -11.08 -12.99 10.81
CA VAL A 112 -10.22 -13.92 10.05
C VAL A 112 -8.88 -14.04 10.77
N ASP A 113 -8.43 -15.27 11.03
CA ASP A 113 -7.14 -15.51 11.69
C ASP A 113 -5.98 -15.12 10.76
N VAL A 114 -5.16 -14.17 11.21
CA VAL A 114 -3.99 -13.68 10.49
C VAL A 114 -2.97 -14.81 10.27
N ASN A 115 -2.84 -15.74 11.20
CA ASN A 115 -1.87 -16.85 11.11
C ASN A 115 -2.28 -17.90 10.05
N GLU A 116 -3.57 -17.97 9.72
CA GLU A 116 -4.08 -18.84 8.65
C GLU A 116 -4.12 -18.14 7.28
N SER A 117 -3.68 -16.88 7.21
CA SER A 117 -3.86 -15.98 6.05
C SER A 117 -2.53 -15.46 5.49
N ALA A 118 -1.50 -16.29 5.49
CA ALA A 118 -0.13 -15.91 5.07
C ALA A 118 -0.08 -15.27 3.67
N GLU A 119 -0.93 -15.69 2.75
CA GLU A 119 -1.03 -15.11 1.40
C GLU A 119 -1.52 -13.66 1.45
N VAL A 120 -2.57 -13.37 2.24
CA VAL A 120 -3.11 -12.01 2.39
C VAL A 120 -2.09 -11.09 3.07
N VAL A 121 -1.37 -11.60 4.08
CA VAL A 121 -0.27 -10.90 4.73
C VAL A 121 0.86 -10.60 3.74
N GLY A 122 1.17 -11.56 2.85
CA GLY A 122 2.12 -11.37 1.74
C GLY A 122 1.68 -10.28 0.76
N PHE A 123 0.41 -10.23 0.39
CA PHE A 123 -0.16 -9.15 -0.42
C PHE A 123 -0.03 -7.78 0.26
N LEU A 124 -0.31 -7.72 1.57
CA LEU A 124 -0.14 -6.49 2.34
C LEU A 124 1.30 -6.00 2.29
N LYS A 125 2.28 -6.87 2.58
CA LYS A 125 3.71 -6.53 2.53
C LYS A 125 4.10 -5.99 1.16
N THR A 126 3.69 -6.66 0.08
CA THR A 126 3.98 -6.25 -1.30
C THR A 126 3.40 -4.86 -1.59
N ASN A 127 2.13 -4.65 -1.28
CA ASN A 127 1.47 -3.37 -1.54
C ASN A 127 2.09 -2.21 -0.75
N LEU A 128 2.43 -2.42 0.52
CA LEU A 128 3.12 -1.42 1.35
C LEU A 128 4.50 -1.07 0.80
N THR A 129 5.26 -2.08 0.36
CA THR A 129 6.59 -1.89 -0.24
C THR A 129 6.51 -1.08 -1.54
N ASP A 130 5.56 -1.44 -2.40
CA ASP A 130 5.34 -0.76 -3.68
C ASP A 130 4.88 0.69 -3.48
N LEU A 131 3.96 0.94 -2.53
CA LEU A 131 3.46 2.28 -2.22
C LEU A 131 4.58 3.17 -1.66
N ALA A 132 5.37 2.67 -0.72
CA ALA A 132 6.49 3.41 -0.15
C ALA A 132 7.51 3.78 -1.22
N GLY A 133 7.91 2.82 -2.06
CA GLY A 133 8.85 3.05 -3.16
C GLY A 133 8.30 3.99 -4.24
N HIS A 134 7.02 3.85 -4.59
CA HIS A 134 6.35 4.71 -5.56
C HIS A 134 6.38 6.18 -5.15
N TYR A 135 5.93 6.50 -3.94
CA TYR A 135 5.89 7.87 -3.46
C TYR A 135 7.27 8.44 -3.17
N HIS A 136 8.24 7.61 -2.76
CA HIS A 136 9.63 8.05 -2.63
C HIS A 136 10.22 8.42 -4.01
N ALA A 137 9.98 7.62 -5.05
CA ALA A 137 10.41 7.95 -6.40
C ALA A 137 9.76 9.24 -6.93
N LEU A 138 8.45 9.44 -6.68
CA LEU A 138 7.77 10.71 -7.04
C LEU A 138 8.31 11.91 -6.25
N TYR A 139 8.73 11.73 -5.00
CA TYR A 139 9.37 12.77 -4.21
C TYR A 139 10.71 13.19 -4.81
N GLN A 140 11.47 12.26 -5.38
CA GLN A 140 12.77 12.51 -6.02
C GLN A 140 12.65 13.13 -7.43
N GLU A 141 11.45 13.07 -8.04
CA GLU A 141 11.23 13.59 -9.40
C GLU A 141 11.23 15.12 -9.42
N GLU A 142 12.22 15.72 -10.11
CA GLU A 142 12.39 17.18 -10.17
C GLU A 142 11.21 17.90 -10.83
N LEU A 143 10.56 17.27 -11.80
CA LEU A 143 9.40 17.84 -12.51
C LEU A 143 8.16 17.96 -11.64
N LEU A 144 8.11 17.28 -10.49
CA LEU A 144 7.00 17.27 -9.54
C LEU A 144 7.27 18.10 -8.29
N ALA A 145 8.04 19.19 -8.41
CA ALA A 145 8.47 19.99 -7.27
C ALA A 145 7.29 20.51 -6.39
N GLU A 146 6.16 20.86 -7.00
CA GLU A 146 4.96 21.30 -6.27
C GLU A 146 4.30 20.15 -5.48
N GLU A 147 4.46 18.92 -5.92
CA GLU A 147 3.89 17.73 -5.30
C GLU A 147 4.84 17.09 -4.26
N LYS A 148 6.11 17.52 -4.19
CA LYS A 148 7.10 16.96 -3.25
C LYS A 148 6.60 16.85 -1.81
N PRO A 149 5.98 17.88 -1.19
CA PRO A 149 5.53 17.76 0.19
C PRO A 149 4.46 16.67 0.39
N ALA A 150 3.55 16.50 -0.57
CA ALA A 150 2.52 15.48 -0.53
C ALA A 150 3.12 14.08 -0.72
N ASN A 151 4.05 13.94 -1.67
CA ASN A 151 4.74 12.69 -1.94
C ASN A 151 5.62 12.25 -0.75
N PHE A 152 6.28 13.19 -0.07
CA PHE A 152 7.02 12.93 1.17
C PHE A 152 6.10 12.35 2.26
N VAL A 153 4.96 12.99 2.51
CA VAL A 153 4.00 12.53 3.54
C VAL A 153 3.52 11.12 3.25
N GLU A 154 3.18 10.82 2.00
CA GLU A 154 2.74 9.49 1.61
C GLU A 154 3.88 8.45 1.73
N ALA A 155 5.09 8.75 1.23
CA ALA A 155 6.23 7.84 1.32
C ALA A 155 6.57 7.53 2.79
N ASN A 156 6.67 8.56 3.63
CA ASN A 156 6.94 8.41 5.05
C ASN A 156 5.88 7.57 5.76
N ARG A 157 4.59 7.80 5.46
CA ARG A 157 3.47 7.02 5.98
C ARG A 157 3.61 5.52 5.64
N TRP A 158 3.85 5.21 4.37
CA TRP A 158 3.89 3.81 3.92
C TRP A 158 5.13 3.07 4.41
N TYR A 159 6.30 3.74 4.48
CA TYR A 159 7.48 3.18 5.11
C TYR A 159 7.23 2.84 6.59
N ARG A 160 6.65 3.77 7.36
CA ARG A 160 6.37 3.54 8.78
C ARG A 160 5.35 2.44 9.00
N GLN A 161 4.32 2.36 8.16
CA GLN A 161 3.34 1.28 8.22
C GLN A 161 3.99 -0.08 7.89
N LEU A 162 4.85 -0.15 6.88
CA LEU A 162 5.59 -1.36 6.52
C LEU A 162 6.50 -1.83 7.67
N LEU A 163 7.27 -0.93 8.25
CA LEU A 163 8.16 -1.21 9.38
C LEU A 163 7.38 -1.66 10.63
N GLY A 164 6.26 -1.02 10.92
CA GLY A 164 5.39 -1.37 12.05
C GLY A 164 4.68 -2.71 11.86
N SER A 165 4.30 -3.04 10.63
CA SER A 165 3.62 -4.30 10.31
C SER A 165 4.57 -5.51 10.28
N PHE A 166 5.84 -5.32 9.91
CA PHE A 166 6.81 -6.41 9.69
C PHE A 166 8.15 -6.14 10.38
N PRO A 167 8.18 -5.96 11.72
CA PRO A 167 9.40 -5.56 12.44
C PRO A 167 10.51 -6.62 12.39
N GLU A 168 10.15 -7.90 12.30
CA GLU A 168 11.08 -9.04 12.30
C GLU A 168 11.41 -9.55 10.90
N ASP A 169 10.93 -8.88 9.85
CA ASP A 169 11.19 -9.33 8.49
C ASP A 169 12.66 -9.08 8.09
N PRO A 170 13.32 -10.02 7.40
CA PRO A 170 14.72 -9.87 6.99
C PRO A 170 15.01 -8.62 6.13
N GLU A 171 14.02 -8.08 5.45
CA GLU A 171 14.17 -6.87 4.62
C GLU A 171 13.98 -5.57 5.42
N THR A 172 13.49 -5.65 6.66
CA THR A 172 13.19 -4.49 7.51
C THR A 172 14.38 -3.55 7.70
N PRO A 173 15.63 -3.99 7.91
CA PRO A 173 16.76 -3.06 7.98
C PRO A 173 16.98 -2.24 6.71
N GLY A 174 16.78 -2.86 5.54
CA GLY A 174 16.88 -2.17 4.25
C GLY A 174 15.73 -1.19 4.02
N VAL A 175 14.53 -1.51 4.50
CA VAL A 175 13.37 -0.60 4.47
C VAL A 175 13.61 0.59 5.38
N ASN A 176 14.13 0.36 6.61
CA ASN A 176 14.43 1.43 7.56
C ASN A 176 15.52 2.37 7.03
N TYR A 177 16.52 1.81 6.34
CA TYR A 177 17.56 2.60 5.66
C TYR A 177 16.94 3.55 4.61
N ARG A 178 16.00 3.07 3.77
CA ARG A 178 15.31 3.88 2.78
C ARG A 178 14.42 4.97 3.39
N LEU A 179 13.80 4.69 4.54
CA LEU A 179 13.08 5.72 5.29
C LEU A 179 14.03 6.81 5.77
N ALA A 180 15.22 6.44 6.29
CA ALA A 180 16.23 7.39 6.71
C ALA A 180 16.76 8.23 5.53
N ASP A 181 16.95 7.62 4.35
CA ASP A 181 17.32 8.34 3.12
C ASP A 181 16.24 9.39 2.76
N LEU A 182 14.97 9.02 2.76
CA LEU A 182 13.84 9.94 2.49
C LEU A 182 13.83 11.13 3.47
N LEU A 183 14.04 10.88 4.75
CA LEU A 183 14.09 11.91 5.80
C LEU A 183 15.30 12.83 5.61
N LEU A 184 16.46 12.27 5.26
CA LEU A 184 17.67 13.04 4.95
C LEU A 184 17.45 13.93 3.72
N GLU A 185 16.87 13.42 2.67
CA GLU A 185 16.54 14.16 1.44
C GLU A 185 15.54 15.30 1.70
N ASN A 186 14.66 15.13 2.69
CA ASN A 186 13.72 16.16 3.13
C ASN A 186 14.31 17.13 4.18
N GLU A 187 15.60 17.00 4.49
CA GLU A 187 16.30 17.81 5.50
C GLU A 187 15.76 17.63 6.94
N ASP A 188 15.03 16.55 7.21
CA ASP A 188 14.62 16.15 8.55
C ASP A 188 15.77 15.44 9.28
N PHE A 189 16.87 16.17 9.50
CA PHE A 189 18.15 15.60 9.92
C PHE A 189 18.10 14.85 11.24
N ILE A 190 17.28 15.28 12.20
CA ILE A 190 17.12 14.61 13.48
C ILE A 190 16.49 13.23 13.27
N GLN A 191 15.35 13.18 12.59
CA GLN A 191 14.66 11.91 12.34
C GLN A 191 15.50 10.99 11.43
N ALA A 192 16.18 11.56 10.43
CA ALA A 192 17.09 10.80 9.57
C ALA A 192 18.19 10.13 10.40
N ALA A 193 18.84 10.87 11.31
CA ALA A 193 19.89 10.34 12.17
C ALA A 193 19.38 9.20 13.07
N GLU A 194 18.20 9.37 13.68
CA GLU A 194 17.58 8.37 14.53
C GLU A 194 17.26 7.06 13.77
N GLU A 195 16.72 7.18 12.55
CA GLU A 195 16.39 6.00 11.73
C GLU A 195 17.67 5.35 11.16
N TYR A 196 18.71 6.10 10.85
CA TYR A 196 20.02 5.55 10.50
C TYR A 196 20.69 4.84 11.68
N GLU A 197 20.64 5.40 12.90
CA GLU A 197 21.13 4.72 14.11
C GLU A 197 20.38 3.44 14.38
N ARG A 198 19.04 3.43 14.22
CA ARG A 198 18.23 2.22 14.32
C ARG A 198 18.69 1.18 13.29
N THR A 199 18.88 1.58 12.04
CA THR A 199 19.38 0.69 10.97
C THR A 199 20.74 0.13 11.30
N ALA A 200 21.65 0.94 11.86
CA ALA A 200 23.02 0.53 12.13
C ALA A 200 23.15 -0.42 13.34
N TYR A 201 22.33 -0.23 14.39
CA TYR A 201 22.59 -0.79 15.71
C TYR A 201 21.43 -1.58 16.32
N ALA A 202 20.18 -1.39 15.87
CA ALA A 202 19.04 -2.07 16.48
C ALA A 202 18.73 -3.43 15.82
N TYR A 203 19.24 -3.66 14.63
CA TYR A 203 19.09 -4.96 13.92
C TYR A 203 20.37 -5.79 14.02
N ALA A 204 20.26 -7.09 13.75
CA ALA A 204 21.44 -7.92 13.55
C ALA A 204 22.32 -7.34 12.43
N THR A 205 23.64 -7.55 12.49
CA THR A 205 24.57 -7.01 11.49
C THR A 205 24.18 -7.43 10.07
N HIS A 206 24.07 -6.46 9.20
CA HIS A 206 23.68 -6.60 7.78
C HIS A 206 24.52 -5.68 6.89
N ASP A 207 24.37 -5.78 5.57
CA ASP A 207 25.19 -5.06 4.58
C ASP A 207 25.11 -3.53 4.69
N LYS A 208 24.03 -2.97 5.21
CA LYS A 208 23.82 -1.53 5.40
C LYS A 208 24.29 -0.99 6.74
N SER A 209 24.61 -1.84 7.73
CA SER A 209 24.92 -1.38 9.10
C SER A 209 26.02 -0.33 9.15
N SER A 210 27.14 -0.53 8.44
CA SER A 210 28.26 0.44 8.44
C SER A 210 27.90 1.73 7.72
N ALA A 211 27.21 1.65 6.59
CA ALA A 211 26.78 2.83 5.83
C ALA A 211 25.78 3.67 6.63
N ALA A 212 24.83 3.01 7.31
CA ALA A 212 23.84 3.66 8.18
C ALA A 212 24.53 4.40 9.35
N GLY A 213 25.50 3.75 10.02
CA GLY A 213 26.24 4.41 11.10
C GLY A 213 26.99 5.67 10.65
N TYR A 214 27.58 5.66 9.46
CA TYR A 214 28.20 6.85 8.89
C TYR A 214 27.17 7.94 8.54
N ALA A 215 26.05 7.56 7.91
CA ALA A 215 24.96 8.46 7.54
C ALA A 215 24.30 9.11 8.77
N ALA A 216 24.17 8.39 9.88
CA ALA A 216 23.70 8.95 11.15
C ALA A 216 24.59 10.08 11.64
N VAL A 217 25.93 9.88 11.65
CA VAL A 217 26.89 10.92 12.04
C VAL A 217 26.81 12.12 11.10
N TYR A 218 26.63 11.88 9.81
CA TYR A 218 26.46 12.96 8.82
C TYR A 218 25.21 13.78 9.13
N SER A 219 24.07 13.14 9.36
CA SER A 219 22.78 13.80 9.65
C SER A 219 22.86 14.63 10.94
N TRP A 220 23.45 14.11 12.02
CA TRP A 220 23.68 14.87 13.25
C TRP A 220 24.57 16.10 13.03
N ARG A 221 25.58 16.03 12.16
CA ARG A 221 26.42 17.19 11.82
C ARG A 221 25.67 18.28 11.06
N GLN A 222 24.77 17.89 10.13
CA GLN A 222 23.91 18.84 9.43
C GLN A 222 23.02 19.60 10.41
N GLU A 223 22.34 18.89 11.31
CA GLU A 223 21.51 19.49 12.35
C GLU A 223 22.30 20.45 13.24
N LEU A 224 23.49 20.06 13.70
CA LEU A 224 24.34 20.91 14.51
C LEU A 224 24.74 22.20 13.77
N THR A 225 24.97 22.12 12.48
CA THR A 225 25.33 23.29 11.65
C THR A 225 24.18 24.28 11.57
N ILE A 226 22.96 23.79 11.37
CA ILE A 226 21.75 24.63 11.34
C ILE A 226 21.50 25.29 12.70
N ALA A 227 21.55 24.52 13.78
CA ALA A 227 21.33 25.01 15.14
C ALA A 227 22.35 26.07 15.54
N THR A 228 23.63 25.92 15.14
CA THR A 228 24.67 26.88 15.40
C THR A 228 24.48 28.19 14.60
N GLY A 229 24.09 28.05 13.33
CA GLY A 229 23.77 29.19 12.45
C GLY A 229 22.55 29.98 12.92
N ALA A 230 21.52 29.33 13.45
CA ALA A 230 20.34 29.98 14.03
C ALA A 230 20.72 30.80 15.28
N ARG A 231 21.46 30.22 16.22
CA ARG A 231 21.95 30.94 17.42
C ARG A 231 22.80 32.17 17.10
N GLN A 232 23.64 32.10 16.06
CA GLN A 232 24.46 33.24 15.64
C GLN A 232 23.61 34.38 15.04
N ARG A 233 22.50 34.09 14.37
CA ARG A 233 21.56 35.11 13.86
C ARG A 233 20.83 35.79 15.00
N ASP A 234 20.28 35.02 15.93
CA ASP A 234 19.55 35.55 17.10
C ASP A 234 20.39 36.51 17.92
N VAL A 235 21.70 36.23 18.05
CA VAL A 235 22.64 37.13 18.76
C VAL A 235 22.90 38.40 17.96
N LYS A 236 22.96 38.34 16.62
CA LYS A 236 23.16 39.54 15.78
C LYS A 236 21.95 40.46 15.72
N ASP A 237 20.75 39.87 15.75
CA ASP A 237 19.51 40.66 15.73
C ASP A 237 19.15 41.27 17.09
N ALA A 238 19.80 40.81 18.17
CA ALA A 238 19.66 41.32 19.53
C ALA A 238 20.70 42.40 19.92
N THR A 239 21.63 42.69 19.01
CA THR A 239 22.67 43.71 19.20
C THR A 239 22.50 44.88 18.23
#